data_a12f876939a8dbbb90711c1d778614bd
#
_entry.id   a12f876939a8dbbb90711c1d778614bd
#
_cell.length_a   1.000
_cell.length_b   1.000
_cell.length_c   1.000
_cell.angle_alpha   90.00
_cell.angle_beta   90.00
_cell.angle_gamma   90.00
#
_symmetry.space_group_name_H-M   'P 1'
#
loop_
_entity.id
_entity.type
_entity.pdbx_description
1 polymer ?
#
loop_
_entity_poly.entity_id
_entity_poly.type
_entity_poly.pdbx_seq_one_letter_code
_entity_poly.pdbx_strand_id
1 'polypeptide(L)'
;MLNSLAVEIRNNVAKWGADLVGFAPIERFNRYPLENRPTYSLSSAQTVIVLGLQMVDPLLDLWLHAPPTTGVGRSPTGRAFEDEILRAISYRLVLDMYKRKIEAKVLPYGPSPQKEHTGFIYLKEAGVLAGLGVIGKNNLLITPEFGPRIRLRAIVISEELPPSKIITENPWCPGCDECIRACPVNALEDGKYDKERCLTSPDHQRQLSPSAELWCTRCSCVCPVGARVPCDDTLKIHPISLNR
;
A
#
# COMPACT_ATOMS: atom_id res chain seq x y z
N MET A 1 22.93 -20.53 0.73
CA MET A 1 23.14 -19.13 0.27
C MET A 1 21.83 -18.36 0.10
N LEU A 2 20.83 -18.86 -0.65
CA LEU A 2 19.54 -18.15 -0.85
C LEU A 2 18.79 -17.83 0.45
N ASN A 3 18.84 -18.73 1.42
CA ASN A 3 18.22 -18.51 2.73
C ASN A 3 18.90 -17.40 3.55
N SER A 4 20.21 -17.19 3.37
CA SER A 4 20.96 -16.12 4.06
C SER A 4 20.59 -14.73 3.50
N LEU A 5 20.47 -14.58 2.18
CA LEU A 5 20.07 -13.32 1.57
C LEU A 5 18.66 -12.90 2.00
N ALA A 6 17.71 -13.84 2.03
CA ALA A 6 16.36 -13.57 2.51
C ALA A 6 16.34 -13.08 3.96
N VAL A 7 17.14 -13.70 4.84
CA VAL A 7 17.27 -13.28 6.24
C VAL A 7 17.93 -11.90 6.35
N GLU A 8 18.98 -11.65 5.58
CA GLU A 8 19.64 -10.35 5.57
C GLU A 8 18.70 -9.24 5.09
N ILE A 9 17.94 -9.47 4.03
CA ILE A 9 16.94 -8.51 3.52
C ILE A 9 15.92 -8.22 4.64
N ARG A 10 15.35 -9.25 5.28
CA ARG A 10 14.40 -9.07 6.40
C ARG A 10 14.98 -8.19 7.49
N ASN A 11 16.18 -8.52 7.95
CA ASN A 11 16.86 -7.80 9.02
C ASN A 11 17.16 -6.34 8.62
N ASN A 12 17.62 -6.13 7.40
CA ASN A 12 17.98 -4.80 6.92
C ASN A 12 16.74 -3.90 6.78
N VAL A 13 15.66 -4.39 6.13
CA VAL A 13 14.47 -3.57 5.94
C VAL A 13 13.76 -3.26 7.27
N ALA A 14 13.78 -4.20 8.23
CA ALA A 14 13.29 -3.97 9.59
C ALA A 14 14.11 -2.88 10.31
N LYS A 15 15.45 -2.94 10.23
CA LYS A 15 16.32 -1.88 10.78
C LYS A 15 16.09 -0.51 10.12
N TRP A 16 15.64 -0.49 8.87
CA TRP A 16 15.35 0.75 8.15
C TRP A 16 13.93 1.26 8.39
N GLY A 17 13.11 0.50 9.15
CA GLY A 17 11.80 0.93 9.61
C GLY A 17 10.60 0.30 8.88
N ALA A 18 10.79 -0.76 8.08
CA ALA A 18 9.65 -1.54 7.58
C ALA A 18 9.13 -2.48 8.67
N ASP A 19 7.82 -2.53 8.85
CA ASP A 19 7.17 -3.40 9.83
C ASP A 19 6.94 -4.81 9.28
N LEU A 20 6.66 -4.93 7.99
CA LEU A 20 6.42 -6.20 7.32
C LEU A 20 7.29 -6.35 6.08
N VAL A 21 7.67 -7.59 5.80
CA VAL A 21 8.30 -7.97 4.53
C VAL A 21 7.90 -9.37 4.12
N GLY A 22 7.48 -9.50 2.87
CA GLY A 22 7.12 -10.79 2.27
C GLY A 22 7.79 -10.98 0.92
N PHE A 23 7.95 -12.25 0.52
CA PHE A 23 8.57 -12.65 -0.74
C PHE A 23 7.59 -13.48 -1.56
N ALA A 24 7.40 -13.08 -2.82
CA ALA A 24 6.57 -13.79 -3.77
C ALA A 24 7.39 -14.13 -5.02
N PRO A 25 7.45 -15.39 -5.44
CA PRO A 25 8.03 -15.75 -6.73
C PRO A 25 7.18 -15.19 -7.86
N ILE A 26 7.82 -14.83 -8.98
CA ILE A 26 7.13 -14.14 -10.07
C ILE A 26 6.01 -14.97 -10.71
N GLU A 27 6.06 -16.29 -10.65
CA GLU A 27 5.05 -17.21 -11.19
C GLU A 27 3.67 -16.96 -10.58
N ARG A 28 3.60 -16.48 -9.33
CA ARG A 28 2.34 -16.10 -8.67
C ARG A 28 1.63 -14.95 -9.37
N PHE A 29 2.35 -14.19 -10.20
CA PHE A 29 1.83 -13.05 -10.96
C PHE A 29 1.37 -13.41 -12.38
N ASN A 30 1.51 -14.66 -12.82
CA ASN A 30 1.15 -15.09 -14.17
C ASN A 30 -0.34 -14.95 -14.52
N ARG A 31 -1.20 -14.83 -13.51
CA ARG A 31 -2.64 -14.60 -13.66
C ARG A 31 -3.01 -13.17 -14.11
N TYR A 32 -2.07 -12.22 -14.02
CA TYR A 32 -2.30 -10.83 -14.41
C TYR A 32 -1.95 -10.58 -15.88
N PRO A 33 -2.49 -9.50 -16.50
CA PRO A 33 -2.07 -9.04 -17.81
C PRO A 33 -0.55 -8.83 -17.87
N LEU A 34 0.06 -9.03 -19.04
CA LEU A 34 1.51 -8.98 -19.20
C LEU A 34 2.10 -7.65 -18.70
N GLU A 35 1.43 -6.55 -19.01
CA GLU A 35 1.81 -5.19 -18.61
C GLU A 35 1.75 -4.93 -17.09
N ASN A 36 1.05 -5.79 -16.35
CA ASN A 36 0.93 -5.71 -14.89
C ASN A 36 1.77 -6.78 -14.16
N ARG A 37 2.60 -7.52 -14.90
CA ARG A 37 3.53 -8.49 -14.31
C ARG A 37 4.85 -7.83 -13.93
N PRO A 38 5.50 -8.30 -12.86
CA PRO A 38 6.83 -7.79 -12.45
C PRO A 38 7.88 -7.88 -13.58
N THR A 39 7.77 -8.89 -14.44
CA THR A 39 8.65 -9.11 -15.59
C THR A 39 8.57 -8.01 -16.64
N TYR A 40 7.48 -7.25 -16.70
CA TYR A 40 7.37 -6.08 -17.55
C TYR A 40 8.34 -4.97 -17.14
N SER A 41 8.57 -4.81 -15.84
CA SER A 41 9.52 -3.83 -15.30
C SER A 41 10.96 -4.34 -15.30
N LEU A 42 11.16 -5.63 -15.05
CA LEU A 42 12.48 -6.27 -15.02
C LEU A 42 12.37 -7.67 -15.66
N SER A 43 12.91 -7.85 -16.85
CA SER A 43 12.80 -9.11 -17.61
C SER A 43 13.47 -10.29 -16.89
N SER A 44 14.54 -10.03 -16.13
CA SER A 44 15.27 -11.01 -15.31
C SER A 44 14.62 -11.27 -13.95
N ALA A 45 13.42 -10.75 -13.69
CA ALA A 45 12.73 -10.87 -12.39
C ALA A 45 12.57 -12.32 -11.96
N GLN A 46 12.84 -12.60 -10.68
CA GLN A 46 12.61 -13.89 -10.02
C GLN A 46 11.76 -13.75 -8.77
N THR A 47 11.95 -12.70 -8.00
CA THR A 47 11.21 -12.48 -6.75
C THR A 47 10.67 -11.06 -6.65
N VAL A 48 9.44 -10.93 -6.17
CA VAL A 48 8.84 -9.67 -5.71
C VAL A 48 8.96 -9.62 -4.19
N ILE A 49 9.57 -8.56 -3.71
CA ILE A 49 9.67 -8.22 -2.28
C ILE A 49 8.59 -7.18 -1.99
N VAL A 50 7.68 -7.48 -1.07
CA VAL A 50 6.65 -6.52 -0.63
C VAL A 50 6.97 -6.06 0.77
N LEU A 51 7.11 -4.75 0.93
CA LEU A 51 7.31 -4.09 2.21
C LEU A 51 5.99 -3.54 2.72
N GLY A 52 5.79 -3.58 4.03
CA GLY A 52 4.66 -2.97 4.72
C GLY A 52 5.13 -2.02 5.82
N LEU A 53 4.42 -0.91 5.98
CA LEU A 53 4.61 0.06 7.05
C LEU A 53 3.27 0.33 7.72
N GLN A 54 3.23 0.21 9.04
CA GLN A 54 2.02 0.48 9.82
C GLN A 54 1.60 1.95 9.67
N MET A 55 0.32 2.17 9.44
CA MET A 55 -0.30 3.49 9.53
C MET A 55 -0.73 3.71 10.98
N VAL A 56 0.06 4.46 11.73
CA VAL A 56 -0.17 4.71 13.15
C VAL A 56 -1.25 5.77 13.40
N ASP A 57 -1.45 6.65 12.44
CA ASP A 57 -2.46 7.70 12.48
C ASP A 57 -3.06 7.91 11.08
N PRO A 58 -4.35 7.63 10.88
CA PRO A 58 -5.00 7.89 9.59
C PRO A 58 -4.96 9.35 9.15
N LEU A 59 -4.76 10.28 10.09
CA LEU A 59 -4.61 11.70 9.77
C LEU A 59 -3.25 12.03 9.17
N LEU A 60 -2.24 11.20 9.44
CA LEU A 60 -0.94 11.32 8.78
C LEU A 60 -1.00 10.80 7.34
N ASP A 61 -2.10 10.19 6.94
CA ASP A 61 -2.39 9.86 5.55
C ASP A 61 -2.81 11.11 4.76
N LEU A 62 -2.06 12.18 4.95
CA LEU A 62 -2.23 13.43 4.25
C LEU A 62 -1.68 13.30 2.84
N TRP A 63 -2.53 13.58 1.87
CA TRP A 63 -2.08 13.79 0.50
C TRP A 63 -1.59 15.23 0.38
N LEU A 64 -0.27 15.37 0.28
CA LEU A 64 0.35 16.68 0.09
C LEU A 64 0.51 16.95 -1.40
N HIS A 65 -0.12 18.02 -1.87
CA HIS A 65 0.08 18.52 -3.23
C HIS A 65 1.27 19.48 -3.28
N ALA A 66 2.16 19.31 -4.25
CA ALA A 66 3.18 20.30 -4.50
C ALA A 66 2.51 21.65 -4.86
N PRO A 67 2.95 22.76 -4.27
CA PRO A 67 2.38 24.06 -4.61
C PRO A 67 2.54 24.35 -6.10
N PRO A 68 1.55 25.00 -6.75
CA PRO A 68 1.52 25.21 -8.20
C PRO A 68 2.68 26.07 -8.74
N THR A 69 3.45 26.69 -7.86
CA THR A 69 4.49 27.67 -8.18
C THR A 69 5.86 27.09 -8.51
N THR A 70 6.10 25.80 -8.33
CA THR A 70 7.48 25.27 -8.46
C THR A 70 7.87 24.84 -9.87
N GLY A 71 7.00 24.88 -10.87
CA GLY A 71 7.33 24.54 -12.28
C GLY A 71 7.94 23.16 -12.52
N VAL A 72 8.34 22.46 -11.48
CA VAL A 72 8.86 21.10 -11.54
C VAL A 72 7.68 20.16 -11.56
N GLY A 73 7.57 19.39 -12.62
CA GLY A 73 6.47 18.55 -13.00
C GLY A 73 5.60 18.06 -11.86
N ARG A 74 4.35 18.42 -11.92
CA ARG A 74 3.31 17.95 -11.02
C ARG A 74 3.37 16.42 -10.94
N SER A 75 3.82 15.88 -9.82
CA SER A 75 3.31 14.59 -9.42
C SER A 75 1.90 14.86 -8.87
N PRO A 76 0.84 14.43 -9.55
CA PRO A 76 -0.52 14.59 -9.04
C PRO A 76 -0.79 13.66 -7.85
N THR A 77 0.21 12.90 -7.44
CA THR A 77 0.14 11.98 -6.33
C THR A 77 0.60 12.70 -5.06
N GLY A 78 -0.35 13.04 -4.24
CA GLY A 78 -0.09 13.41 -2.86
C GLY A 78 0.79 12.36 -2.18
N ARG A 79 1.61 12.78 -1.24
CA ARG A 79 2.58 11.91 -0.58
C ARG A 79 2.22 11.80 0.89
N ALA A 80 1.79 10.61 1.29
CA ALA A 80 1.71 10.27 2.69
C ALA A 80 3.13 10.11 3.27
N PHE A 81 3.34 10.44 4.53
CA PHE A 81 4.63 10.26 5.21
C PHE A 81 5.14 8.82 5.09
N GLU A 82 4.25 7.86 5.23
CA GLU A 82 4.55 6.44 5.14
C GLU A 82 5.09 6.06 3.76
N ASP A 83 4.62 6.72 2.71
CA ASP A 83 5.14 6.53 1.35
C ASP A 83 6.58 7.03 1.21
N GLU A 84 6.94 8.14 1.86
CA GLU A 84 8.30 8.65 1.85
C GLU A 84 9.26 7.72 2.61
N ILE A 85 8.84 7.19 3.75
CA ILE A 85 9.61 6.21 4.52
C ILE A 85 9.83 4.95 3.68
N LEU A 86 8.76 4.37 3.12
CA LEU A 86 8.85 3.18 2.28
C LEU A 86 9.68 3.43 1.02
N ARG A 87 9.63 4.64 0.45
CA ARG A 87 10.47 5.03 -0.68
C ARG A 87 11.96 5.03 -0.32
N ALA A 88 12.30 5.59 0.84
CA ALA A 88 13.67 5.60 1.33
C ALA A 88 14.19 4.18 1.59
N ILE A 89 13.38 3.32 2.22
CA ILE A 89 13.72 1.91 2.46
C ILE A 89 13.91 1.17 1.14
N SER A 90 13.00 1.37 0.18
CA SER A 90 13.08 0.74 -1.15
C SER A 90 14.33 1.13 -1.90
N TYR A 91 14.70 2.42 -1.84
CA TYR A 91 15.94 2.90 -2.45
C TYR A 91 17.18 2.26 -1.83
N ARG A 92 17.24 2.17 -0.50
CA ARG A 92 18.33 1.49 0.22
C ARG A 92 18.44 0.03 -0.16
N LEU A 93 17.30 -0.67 -0.27
CA LEU A 93 17.28 -2.07 -0.67
C LEU A 93 17.79 -2.25 -2.11
N VAL A 94 17.33 -1.45 -3.06
CA VAL A 94 17.81 -1.49 -4.45
C VAL A 94 19.31 -1.19 -4.51
N LEU A 95 19.80 -0.22 -3.74
CA LEU A 95 21.24 0.08 -3.66
C LEU A 95 22.05 -1.08 -3.08
N ASP A 96 21.53 -1.78 -2.05
CA ASP A 96 22.19 -2.98 -1.50
C ASP A 96 22.25 -4.12 -2.52
N MET A 97 21.16 -4.36 -3.25
CA MET A 97 21.14 -5.33 -4.36
C MET A 97 22.13 -4.98 -5.45
N TYR A 98 22.19 -3.72 -5.85
CA TYR A 98 23.16 -3.23 -6.84
C TYR A 98 24.61 -3.52 -6.43
N LYS A 99 24.96 -3.26 -5.16
CA LYS A 99 26.31 -3.57 -4.64
C LYS A 99 26.64 -5.07 -4.70
N ARG A 100 25.62 -5.92 -4.65
CA ARG A 100 25.74 -7.39 -4.78
C ARG A 100 25.68 -7.87 -6.23
N LYS A 101 25.57 -6.97 -7.20
CA LYS A 101 25.37 -7.27 -8.63
C LYS A 101 24.06 -8.01 -8.92
N ILE A 102 23.04 -7.81 -8.08
CA ILE A 102 21.69 -8.29 -8.27
C ILE A 102 20.87 -7.17 -8.88
N GLU A 103 20.23 -7.43 -10.01
CA GLU A 103 19.34 -6.45 -10.62
C GLU A 103 18.09 -6.27 -9.74
N ALA A 104 17.71 -5.02 -9.53
CA ALA A 104 16.55 -4.68 -8.68
C ALA A 104 15.88 -3.41 -9.18
N LYS A 105 14.55 -3.39 -9.10
CA LYS A 105 13.74 -2.19 -9.41
C LYS A 105 12.60 -2.03 -8.41
N VAL A 106 12.34 -0.80 -8.02
CA VAL A 106 11.09 -0.46 -7.32
C VAL A 106 9.96 -0.51 -8.34
N LEU A 107 8.91 -1.28 -8.04
CA LEU A 107 7.76 -1.38 -8.91
C LEU A 107 6.87 -0.15 -8.76
N PRO A 108 6.46 0.47 -9.88
CA PRO A 108 5.53 1.59 -9.83
C PRO A 108 4.16 1.11 -9.39
N TYR A 109 3.49 1.94 -8.62
CA TYR A 109 2.08 1.79 -8.27
C TYR A 109 1.44 3.17 -8.29
N GLY A 110 0.14 3.23 -8.46
CA GLY A 110 -0.57 4.49 -8.42
C GLY A 110 -2.06 4.30 -8.19
N PRO A 111 -2.73 5.29 -7.60
CA PRO A 111 -4.17 5.36 -7.64
C PRO A 111 -4.56 5.56 -9.09
N SER A 112 -5.03 4.50 -9.74
CA SER A 112 -5.46 4.64 -11.10
C SER A 112 -6.95 4.95 -11.19
N PRO A 113 -7.35 6.10 -11.71
CA PRO A 113 -8.62 6.24 -12.40
C PRO A 113 -8.51 6.05 -13.92
N GLN A 114 -7.30 5.96 -14.49
CA GLN A 114 -7.11 5.95 -15.93
C GLN A 114 -6.73 4.57 -16.44
N LYS A 115 -7.31 4.17 -17.56
CA LYS A 115 -7.17 2.85 -18.19
C LYS A 115 -5.77 2.53 -18.73
N GLU A 116 -4.80 3.41 -18.55
CA GLU A 116 -3.49 3.37 -19.21
C GLU A 116 -2.32 3.09 -18.25
N HIS A 117 -2.51 2.24 -17.24
CA HIS A 117 -1.42 1.93 -16.31
C HIS A 117 -0.70 0.65 -16.72
N THR A 118 0.02 0.75 -17.81
CA THR A 118 1.05 -0.22 -18.16
C THR A 118 2.21 -0.17 -17.16
N GLY A 119 2.67 -1.32 -16.71
CA GLY A 119 3.80 -1.44 -15.81
C GLY A 119 3.48 -1.30 -14.30
N PHE A 120 2.23 -1.08 -13.92
CA PHE A 120 1.84 -1.00 -12.51
C PHE A 120 1.43 -2.36 -11.95
N ILE A 121 1.99 -2.69 -10.79
CA ILE A 121 1.59 -3.87 -10.04
C ILE A 121 0.32 -3.60 -9.22
N TYR A 122 -0.53 -4.62 -9.08
CA TYR A 122 -1.65 -4.60 -8.15
C TYR A 122 -1.12 -4.81 -6.72
N LEU A 123 -0.81 -3.71 -6.03
CA LEU A 123 0.00 -3.71 -4.81
C LEU A 123 -0.64 -4.50 -3.65
N LYS A 124 -1.96 -4.40 -3.46
CA LYS A 124 -2.69 -5.18 -2.44
C LYS A 124 -2.60 -6.68 -2.72
N GLU A 125 -2.78 -7.06 -3.97
CA GLU A 125 -2.64 -8.44 -4.43
C GLU A 125 -1.20 -8.94 -4.28
N ALA A 126 -0.21 -8.09 -4.56
CA ALA A 126 1.19 -8.43 -4.33
C ALA A 126 1.45 -8.73 -2.84
N GLY A 127 0.81 -7.98 -1.93
CA GLY A 127 0.85 -8.27 -0.49
C GLY A 127 0.28 -9.64 -0.14
N VAL A 128 -0.85 -10.04 -0.76
CA VAL A 128 -1.41 -11.39 -0.59
C VAL A 128 -0.44 -12.45 -1.11
N LEU A 129 0.07 -12.26 -2.32
CA LEU A 129 1.01 -13.20 -2.96
C LEU A 129 2.34 -13.32 -2.21
N ALA A 130 2.74 -12.27 -1.50
CA ALA A 130 3.90 -12.26 -0.62
C ALA A 130 3.59 -12.75 0.81
N GLY A 131 2.38 -13.23 1.08
CA GLY A 131 2.00 -13.83 2.36
C GLY A 131 1.81 -12.83 3.50
N LEU A 132 1.59 -11.55 3.21
CA LEU A 132 1.40 -10.52 4.26
C LEU A 132 -0.02 -10.51 4.84
N GLY A 133 -1.00 -11.05 4.13
CA GLY A 133 -2.38 -11.04 4.55
C GLY A 133 -3.35 -11.52 3.48
N VAL A 134 -4.61 -11.14 3.59
CA VAL A 134 -5.69 -11.47 2.66
C VAL A 134 -6.50 -10.21 2.31
N ILE A 135 -7.21 -10.23 1.19
CA ILE A 135 -8.14 -9.14 0.88
C ILE A 135 -9.40 -9.27 1.74
N GLY A 136 -9.75 -8.19 2.42
CA GLY A 136 -10.97 -8.11 3.23
C GLY A 136 -12.19 -7.63 2.45
N LYS A 137 -13.38 -7.65 3.11
CA LYS A 137 -14.63 -7.10 2.55
C LYS A 137 -14.53 -5.62 2.19
N ASN A 138 -13.63 -4.87 2.82
CA ASN A 138 -13.33 -3.47 2.52
C ASN A 138 -12.39 -3.28 1.31
N ASN A 139 -12.08 -4.35 0.58
CA ASN A 139 -11.16 -4.34 -0.55
C ASN A 139 -9.74 -3.84 -0.20
N LEU A 140 -9.33 -3.95 1.06
CA LEU A 140 -7.98 -3.67 1.54
C LEU A 140 -7.24 -4.96 1.88
N LEU A 141 -5.91 -4.92 1.87
CA LEU A 141 -5.11 -6.00 2.44
C LEU A 141 -5.29 -5.97 3.96
N ILE A 142 -5.73 -7.08 4.53
CA ILE A 142 -5.83 -7.29 5.98
C ILE A 142 -4.63 -8.11 6.42
N THR A 143 -3.76 -7.52 7.21
CA THR A 143 -2.63 -8.21 7.84
C THR A 143 -2.99 -8.64 9.25
N PRO A 144 -2.41 -9.74 9.79
CA PRO A 144 -2.70 -10.20 11.16
C PRO A 144 -2.39 -9.12 12.21
N GLU A 145 -1.25 -8.45 12.06
CA GLU A 145 -0.71 -7.53 13.07
C GLU A 145 -1.37 -6.15 13.02
N PHE A 146 -1.63 -5.62 11.80
CA PHE A 146 -2.04 -4.23 11.60
C PHE A 146 -3.43 -4.09 10.96
N GLY A 147 -4.08 -5.22 10.62
CA GLY A 147 -5.33 -5.19 9.87
C GLY A 147 -5.15 -4.46 8.53
N PRO A 148 -6.11 -3.61 8.14
CA PRO A 148 -6.02 -2.84 6.88
C PRO A 148 -5.17 -1.57 6.99
N ARG A 149 -4.61 -1.28 8.15
CA ARG A 149 -3.84 -0.05 8.43
C ARG A 149 -2.36 -0.24 8.09
N ILE A 150 -2.11 -0.50 6.81
CA ILE A 150 -0.78 -0.80 6.28
C ILE A 150 -0.55 -0.09 4.94
N ARG A 151 0.58 0.56 4.79
CA ARG A 151 1.10 1.03 3.50
C ARG A 151 2.02 -0.02 2.91
N LEU A 152 2.00 -0.15 1.60
CA LEU A 152 2.73 -1.18 0.89
C LEU A 152 3.67 -0.57 -0.15
N ARG A 153 4.78 -1.25 -0.38
CA ARG A 153 5.69 -1.00 -1.49
C ARG A 153 6.21 -2.32 -2.04
N ALA A 154 6.42 -2.39 -3.34
CA ALA A 154 6.95 -3.60 -3.98
C ALA A 154 8.25 -3.30 -4.71
N ILE A 155 9.19 -4.20 -4.59
CA ILE A 155 10.48 -4.22 -5.28
C ILE A 155 10.61 -5.56 -5.98
N VAL A 156 11.14 -5.58 -7.18
CA VAL A 156 11.45 -6.81 -7.91
C VAL A 156 12.96 -6.98 -8.00
N ILE A 157 13.44 -8.21 -7.87
CA ILE A 157 14.87 -8.57 -7.98
C ILE A 157 15.06 -9.76 -8.92
N SER A 158 16.27 -9.86 -9.50
CA SER A 158 16.68 -10.96 -10.38
C SER A 158 17.16 -12.19 -9.64
N GLU A 159 16.98 -12.27 -8.34
CA GLU A 159 17.42 -13.39 -7.51
C GLU A 159 16.21 -14.15 -6.96
N GLU A 160 16.29 -15.47 -6.92
CA GLU A 160 15.27 -16.32 -6.31
C GLU A 160 15.42 -16.29 -4.78
N LEU A 161 14.32 -16.02 -4.07
CA LEU A 161 14.28 -16.10 -2.61
C LEU A 161 13.22 -17.11 -2.17
N PRO A 162 13.42 -17.75 -1.00
CA PRO A 162 12.42 -18.64 -0.41
C PRO A 162 11.09 -17.88 -0.26
N PRO A 163 10.00 -18.38 -0.88
CA PRO A 163 8.72 -17.68 -0.88
C PRO A 163 8.09 -17.66 0.52
N SER A 164 7.42 -16.58 0.84
CA SER A 164 6.58 -16.52 2.05
C SER A 164 5.36 -17.42 1.88
N LYS A 165 4.91 -18.00 2.99
CA LYS A 165 3.69 -18.81 3.03
C LYS A 165 2.47 -17.90 2.83
N ILE A 166 1.60 -18.25 1.89
CA ILE A 166 0.35 -17.52 1.64
C ILE A 166 -0.68 -17.90 2.70
N ILE A 167 -1.48 -16.93 3.13
CA ILE A 167 -2.70 -17.17 3.91
C ILE A 167 -3.81 -17.46 2.89
N THR A 168 -4.33 -18.68 2.90
CA THR A 168 -5.27 -19.16 1.86
C THR A 168 -6.73 -18.84 2.19
N GLU A 169 -7.05 -18.67 3.47
CA GLU A 169 -8.40 -18.40 3.94
C GLU A 169 -8.41 -17.07 4.70
N ASN A 170 -9.52 -16.34 4.61
CA ASN A 170 -9.71 -15.13 5.39
C ASN A 170 -10.40 -15.48 6.72
N PRO A 171 -9.69 -15.52 7.84
CA PRO A 171 -10.27 -15.94 9.11
C PRO A 171 -11.04 -14.82 9.82
N TRP A 172 -10.96 -13.58 9.34
CA TRP A 172 -11.43 -12.40 10.06
C TRP A 172 -12.74 -11.82 9.54
N CYS A 173 -13.00 -11.92 8.23
CA CYS A 173 -14.18 -11.32 7.62
C CYS A 173 -15.48 -12.14 7.69
N PRO A 174 -15.47 -13.49 7.82
CA PRO A 174 -16.71 -14.23 7.97
C PRO A 174 -17.52 -13.73 9.19
N GLY A 175 -18.80 -13.37 8.96
CA GLY A 175 -19.68 -12.85 9.99
C GLY A 175 -19.42 -11.42 10.45
N CYS A 176 -18.40 -10.73 9.90
CA CYS A 176 -18.10 -9.34 10.22
C CYS A 176 -18.49 -8.42 9.07
N ASP A 177 -19.28 -7.36 9.36
CA ASP A 177 -19.75 -6.35 8.38
C ASP A 177 -19.48 -4.92 8.84
N GLU A 178 -18.56 -4.70 9.79
CA GLU A 178 -18.27 -3.39 10.34
C GLU A 178 -17.90 -2.37 9.26
N CYS A 179 -17.03 -2.74 8.33
CA CYS A 179 -16.60 -1.85 7.24
C CYS A 179 -17.74 -1.55 6.26
N ILE A 180 -18.66 -2.49 6.03
CA ILE A 180 -19.83 -2.31 5.17
C ILE A 180 -20.78 -1.29 5.81
N ARG A 181 -21.10 -1.50 7.09
CA ARG A 181 -22.00 -0.59 7.85
C ARG A 181 -21.42 0.81 8.01
N ALA A 182 -20.11 0.94 8.12
CA ALA A 182 -19.46 2.23 8.30
C ALA A 182 -19.26 3.02 7.00
N CYS A 183 -19.50 2.41 5.83
CA CYS A 183 -19.28 3.08 4.56
C CYS A 183 -20.35 4.16 4.33
N PRO A 184 -19.98 5.47 4.26
CA PRO A 184 -20.96 6.55 4.20
C PRO A 184 -21.72 6.62 2.86
N VAL A 185 -21.21 5.93 1.84
CA VAL A 185 -21.77 5.93 0.47
C VAL A 185 -22.18 4.53 0.01
N ASN A 186 -22.19 3.53 0.90
CA ASN A 186 -22.53 2.15 0.59
C ASN A 186 -21.75 1.58 -0.62
N ALA A 187 -20.45 1.92 -0.69
CA ALA A 187 -19.57 1.45 -1.75
C ALA A 187 -19.07 0.01 -1.51
N LEU A 188 -19.36 -0.56 -0.34
CA LEU A 188 -19.00 -1.91 0.05
C LEU A 188 -20.26 -2.75 0.20
N GLU A 189 -20.30 -3.83 -0.54
CA GLU A 189 -21.27 -4.90 -0.40
C GLU A 189 -20.52 -6.21 -0.13
N ASP A 190 -21.21 -7.27 0.28
CA ASP A 190 -20.51 -8.52 0.56
C ASP A 190 -19.81 -9.06 -0.71
N GLY A 191 -18.48 -9.05 -0.68
CA GLY A 191 -17.62 -9.47 -1.78
C GLY A 191 -17.54 -8.51 -2.98
N LYS A 192 -18.14 -7.32 -2.90
CA LYS A 192 -18.09 -6.32 -3.98
C LYS A 192 -17.61 -4.97 -3.48
N TYR A 193 -16.83 -4.29 -4.31
CA TYR A 193 -16.35 -2.94 -4.08
C TYR A 193 -16.64 -2.05 -5.29
N ASP A 194 -17.45 -1.02 -5.07
CA ASP A 194 -17.75 0.01 -6.06
C ASP A 194 -16.80 1.20 -5.86
N LYS A 195 -15.77 1.26 -6.71
CA LYS A 195 -14.75 2.30 -6.65
C LYS A 195 -15.34 3.68 -6.96
N GLU A 196 -16.22 3.76 -7.94
CA GLU A 196 -16.79 5.04 -8.36
C GLU A 196 -17.63 5.62 -7.22
N ARG A 197 -18.48 4.80 -6.62
CA ARG A 197 -19.27 5.19 -5.45
C ARG A 197 -18.38 5.55 -4.26
N CYS A 198 -17.32 4.79 -3.99
CA CYS A 198 -16.37 5.11 -2.92
C CYS A 198 -15.79 6.52 -3.08
N LEU A 199 -15.42 6.90 -4.30
CA LEU A 199 -14.85 8.22 -4.60
C LEU A 199 -15.84 9.37 -4.42
N THR A 200 -17.16 9.11 -4.31
CA THR A 200 -18.16 10.15 -3.98
C THR A 200 -18.30 10.44 -2.50
N SER A 201 -17.55 9.72 -1.65
CA SER A 201 -17.61 9.94 -0.20
C SER A 201 -17.25 11.38 0.15
N PRO A 202 -18.03 12.07 1.00
CA PRO A 202 -17.72 13.42 1.44
C PRO A 202 -16.42 13.52 2.25
N ASP A 203 -15.94 12.38 2.75
CA ASP A 203 -14.65 12.30 3.43
C ASP A 203 -13.46 12.14 2.47
N HIS A 204 -13.72 11.87 1.17
CA HIS A 204 -12.68 11.87 0.16
C HIS A 204 -12.38 13.29 -0.29
N GLN A 205 -11.09 13.55 -0.51
CA GLN A 205 -10.62 14.85 -1.00
C GLN A 205 -11.09 16.03 -0.12
N ARG A 206 -11.33 15.76 1.19
CA ARG A 206 -11.59 16.84 2.12
C ARG A 206 -10.35 17.71 2.25
N GLN A 207 -10.39 18.88 1.64
CA GLN A 207 -9.29 19.83 1.69
C GLN A 207 -9.09 20.36 3.11
N LEU A 208 -7.89 20.21 3.61
CA LEU A 208 -7.41 20.80 4.87
C LEU A 208 -6.70 22.12 4.61
N SER A 209 -6.06 22.24 3.45
CA SER A 209 -5.38 23.45 2.95
C SER A 209 -5.28 23.38 1.43
N PRO A 210 -4.84 24.45 0.75
CA PRO A 210 -4.60 24.41 -0.70
C PRO A 210 -3.64 23.32 -1.17
N SER A 211 -2.83 22.77 -0.26
CA SER A 211 -1.81 21.78 -0.56
C SER A 211 -2.00 20.45 0.17
N ALA A 212 -3.07 20.26 0.94
CA ALA A 212 -3.30 19.04 1.69
C ALA A 212 -4.77 18.61 1.68
N GLU A 213 -5.01 17.33 1.45
CA GLU A 213 -6.32 16.72 1.48
C GLU A 213 -6.31 15.40 2.26
N LEU A 214 -7.44 15.06 2.87
CA LEU A 214 -7.68 13.78 3.53
C LEU A 214 -8.46 12.85 2.60
N TRP A 215 -8.21 11.57 2.79
CA TRP A 215 -8.97 10.50 2.14
C TRP A 215 -9.83 9.78 3.16
N CYS A 216 -10.96 9.26 2.70
CA CYS A 216 -11.85 8.49 3.56
C CYS A 216 -11.15 7.22 4.06
N THR A 217 -11.05 7.06 5.38
CA THR A 217 -10.43 5.91 6.05
C THR A 217 -11.42 5.09 6.87
N ARG A 218 -12.73 5.41 6.83
CA ARG A 218 -13.76 4.81 7.72
C ARG A 218 -13.73 3.29 7.76
N CYS A 219 -13.71 2.65 6.58
CA CYS A 219 -13.69 1.19 6.50
C CYS A 219 -12.40 0.56 7.04
N SER A 220 -11.28 1.30 7.01
CA SER A 220 -10.03 0.89 7.63
C SER A 220 -10.07 1.06 9.15
N CYS A 221 -10.62 2.18 9.60
CA CYS A 221 -10.69 2.56 11.00
C CYS A 221 -11.54 1.60 11.83
N VAL A 222 -12.73 1.25 11.37
CA VAL A 222 -13.65 0.37 12.11
C VAL A 222 -13.24 -1.10 12.09
N CYS A 223 -12.28 -1.49 11.24
CA CYS A 223 -11.86 -2.88 11.15
C CYS A 223 -11.26 -3.36 12.49
N PRO A 224 -11.81 -4.43 13.09
CA PRO A 224 -11.35 -4.91 14.40
C PRO A 224 -10.02 -5.67 14.34
N VAL A 225 -9.53 -6.00 13.14
CA VAL A 225 -8.31 -6.79 12.96
C VAL A 225 -7.07 -5.94 13.16
N GLY A 226 -6.09 -6.48 13.89
CA GLY A 226 -4.81 -5.84 14.15
C GLY A 226 -4.85 -4.74 15.21
N ALA A 227 -3.72 -4.06 15.39
CA ALA A 227 -3.61 -2.98 16.36
C ALA A 227 -4.59 -1.85 16.02
N ARG A 228 -5.41 -1.49 16.99
CA ARG A 228 -6.33 -0.34 16.84
C ARG A 228 -5.53 0.95 16.88
N VAL A 229 -5.76 1.84 15.94
CA VAL A 229 -5.32 3.22 15.98
C VAL A 229 -6.53 4.10 16.30
N PRO A 230 -6.35 5.21 17.02
CA PRO A 230 -7.43 6.16 17.23
C PRO A 230 -7.90 6.68 15.87
N CYS A 231 -9.13 6.34 15.52
CA CYS A 231 -9.80 6.92 14.37
C CYS A 231 -10.83 7.89 14.95
N ASP A 232 -10.34 9.05 15.37
CA ASP A 232 -11.21 10.05 15.94
C ASP A 232 -12.01 10.74 14.85
N ASP A 233 -13.32 10.43 14.79
CA ASP A 233 -14.28 11.18 13.95
C ASP A 233 -14.40 12.65 14.42
N THR A 234 -13.78 12.99 15.54
CA THR A 234 -13.93 14.30 16.20
C THR A 234 -12.84 15.29 15.85
N LEU A 235 -11.95 15.01 14.90
CA LEU A 235 -11.10 16.07 14.41
C LEU A 235 -11.95 17.18 13.80
N LYS A 236 -12.48 17.96 14.69
CA LYS A 236 -12.93 19.33 14.43
C LYS A 236 -11.69 20.13 14.07
N ILE A 237 -11.13 19.88 12.89
CA ILE A 237 -10.20 20.82 12.28
C ILE A 237 -11.03 22.06 12.06
N HIS A 238 -10.96 23.01 12.99
CA HIS A 238 -11.50 24.33 12.76
C HIS A 238 -10.80 24.84 11.50
N PRO A 239 -11.54 25.28 10.48
CA PRO A 239 -10.91 25.92 9.35
C PRO A 239 -10.08 27.07 9.93
N ILE A 240 -8.78 27.03 9.66
CA ILE A 240 -7.91 28.18 9.96
C ILE A 240 -8.49 29.29 9.11
N SER A 241 -9.18 30.23 9.75
CA SER A 241 -9.59 31.46 9.10
C SER A 241 -8.32 32.22 8.75
N LEU A 242 -7.85 32.05 7.52
CA LEU A 242 -6.85 32.93 6.94
C LEU A 242 -7.52 34.30 6.77
N ASN A 243 -7.58 35.06 7.84
CA ASN A 243 -7.84 36.49 7.71
C ASN A 243 -6.70 37.08 6.87
N ARG A 244 -7.08 37.53 5.66
CA ARG A 244 -6.24 38.35 4.80
C ARG A 244 -6.07 39.75 5.43
#